data_d17c58dfa1c7a6d4aacc2db825b53a3b
#
_entry.id   d17c58dfa1c7a6d4aacc2db825b53a3b
#
_cell.length_a   1.000
_cell.length_b   1.000
_cell.length_c   1.000
_cell.angle_alpha   90.00
_cell.angle_beta   90.00
_cell.angle_gamma   90.00
#
_symmetry.space_group_name_H-M   'P 1'
#
loop_
_entity.id
_entity.type
_entity.pdbx_description
1 polymer ?
#
loop_
_entity_poly.entity_id
_entity_poly.type
_entity_poly.pdbx_seq_one_letter_code
_entity_poly.pdbx_strand_id
1 'polypeptide(L)'
;MKTKMLLTLSLALLGGSIAHAAPLTVAVYDFRGDGDAASYGNNVTTLVTADLTTETNLVMLERAELTKALNEQAFGISGMVSSDAAAKIGQITGAKVLVAGQVIKTGQNHLIIVANIIGTETGRLFADKVEGAADNLSDLTSDLSRKIALTISRQATNLIAAAQESAAERLDRIIKSIVGTNRPSVMVDIHWLDNKQRIHQSTVAEGEFGKVLLKAGFTVVDANSDRKPDVEITGTETASIGPRQGTLFSFTDTIDVKVQERRTGNIITVEHQVGSANAGGRAAANAASQVDAVDALAERILPLLAK
;
A
#
# COMPACT_ATOMS: atom_id res chain seq x y z
N MET A 1 -25.25 64.56 -12.37
CA MET A 1 -25.71 63.18 -12.33
C MET A 1 -24.56 62.31 -11.77
N LYS A 2 -24.73 61.79 -10.55
CA LYS A 2 -23.70 61.03 -9.84
C LYS A 2 -23.98 59.53 -10.02
N THR A 3 -23.12 58.83 -10.80
CA THR A 3 -23.20 57.39 -11.01
C THR A 3 -22.53 56.66 -9.82
N LYS A 4 -23.29 55.90 -9.05
CA LYS A 4 -22.80 55.05 -7.96
C LYS A 4 -22.32 53.71 -8.56
N MET A 5 -21.02 53.43 -8.43
CA MET A 5 -20.41 52.17 -8.77
C MET A 5 -20.59 51.21 -7.58
N LEU A 6 -21.44 50.18 -7.74
CA LEU A 6 -21.57 49.09 -6.81
C LEU A 6 -20.41 48.11 -6.96
N LEU A 7 -19.60 48.01 -5.92
CA LEU A 7 -18.54 47.01 -5.78
C LEU A 7 -19.13 45.76 -5.19
N THR A 8 -19.36 44.69 -5.99
CA THR A 8 -19.77 43.39 -5.51
C THR A 8 -18.54 42.60 -5.05
N LEU A 9 -18.44 42.41 -3.73
CA LEU A 9 -17.41 41.61 -3.08
C LEU A 9 -17.79 40.12 -3.21
N SER A 10 -17.17 39.37 -4.11
CA SER A 10 -17.34 37.92 -4.22
C SER A 10 -16.55 37.23 -3.12
N LEU A 11 -17.23 36.73 -2.10
CA LEU A 11 -16.67 35.88 -1.05
C LEU A 11 -16.48 34.46 -1.62
N ALA A 12 -15.26 34.12 -2.04
CA ALA A 12 -14.91 32.74 -2.41
C ALA A 12 -14.84 31.88 -1.16
N LEU A 13 -15.85 31.02 -0.95
CA LEU A 13 -15.78 29.93 0.05
C LEU A 13 -14.71 28.93 -0.44
N LEU A 14 -13.53 28.98 0.17
CA LEU A 14 -12.59 27.88 0.14
C LEU A 14 -13.20 26.71 0.97
N GLY A 15 -13.92 25.83 0.30
CA GLY A 15 -14.33 24.54 0.82
C GLY A 15 -13.09 23.66 0.99
N GLY A 16 -12.43 23.74 2.14
CA GLY A 16 -11.40 22.78 2.53
C GLY A 16 -12.06 21.40 2.65
N SER A 17 -11.77 20.49 1.73
CA SER A 17 -12.10 19.07 1.89
C SER A 17 -11.39 18.58 3.15
N ILE A 18 -12.13 18.32 4.20
CA ILE A 18 -11.63 17.62 5.38
C ILE A 18 -11.38 16.20 4.91
N ALA A 19 -10.12 15.86 4.58
CA ALA A 19 -9.73 14.49 4.34
C ALA A 19 -9.99 13.71 5.65
N HIS A 20 -11.09 12.96 5.69
CA HIS A 20 -11.32 11.97 6.73
C HIS A 20 -10.24 10.90 6.53
N ALA A 21 -9.32 10.80 7.49
CA ALA A 21 -8.41 9.66 7.53
C ALA A 21 -9.26 8.38 7.60
N ALA A 22 -8.97 7.40 6.75
CA ALA A 22 -9.66 6.12 6.80
C ALA A 22 -9.52 5.53 8.21
N PRO A 23 -10.57 4.91 8.76
CA PRO A 23 -10.53 4.33 10.09
C PRO A 23 -9.46 3.24 10.17
N LEU A 24 -8.75 3.20 11.29
CA LEU A 24 -7.61 2.32 11.47
C LEU A 24 -8.06 0.95 12.00
N THR A 25 -7.67 -0.12 11.31
CA THR A 25 -8.01 -1.49 11.71
C THR A 25 -7.11 -1.95 12.85
N VAL A 26 -7.71 -2.28 14.00
CA VAL A 26 -7.02 -2.67 15.24
C VAL A 26 -7.45 -4.06 15.66
N ALA A 27 -6.49 -4.91 16.02
CA ALA A 27 -6.72 -6.19 16.67
C ALA A 27 -6.24 -6.12 18.13
N VAL A 28 -7.03 -6.63 19.07
CA VAL A 28 -6.62 -6.78 20.46
C VAL A 28 -6.32 -8.26 20.71
N TYR A 29 -5.05 -8.54 21.02
CA TYR A 29 -4.61 -9.86 21.47
C TYR A 29 -4.68 -9.97 23.00
N ASP A 30 -4.51 -11.18 23.50
CA ASP A 30 -4.69 -11.45 24.94
C ASP A 30 -3.74 -10.64 25.81
N PHE A 31 -4.31 -10.00 26.83
CA PHE A 31 -3.56 -9.55 28.00
C PHE A 31 -3.29 -10.74 28.89
N ARG A 32 -2.04 -11.07 29.11
CA ARG A 32 -1.66 -12.22 29.93
C ARG A 32 -1.32 -11.80 31.34
N GLY A 33 -1.74 -12.59 32.30
CA GLY A 33 -1.31 -12.51 33.69
C GLY A 33 -0.69 -13.84 34.08
N ASP A 34 0.39 -13.79 34.84
CA ASP A 34 1.03 -15.00 35.39
C ASP A 34 0.64 -15.21 36.86
N GLY A 35 0.56 -16.45 37.29
CA GLY A 35 0.21 -16.80 38.66
C GLY A 35 -1.13 -16.19 39.11
N ASP A 36 -1.12 -15.45 40.21
CA ASP A 36 -2.31 -14.79 40.76
C ASP A 36 -2.93 -13.71 39.86
N ALA A 37 -2.22 -13.26 38.85
CA ALA A 37 -2.73 -12.32 37.86
C ALA A 37 -3.48 -12.97 36.69
N ALA A 38 -3.41 -14.30 36.55
CA ALA A 38 -3.96 -15.00 35.39
C ALA A 38 -5.47 -14.77 35.18
N SER A 39 -6.25 -14.69 36.26
CA SER A 39 -7.68 -14.41 36.19
C SER A 39 -8.04 -13.02 35.71
N TYR A 40 -7.16 -12.05 35.82
CA TYR A 40 -7.38 -10.67 35.37
C TYR A 40 -7.14 -10.50 33.87
N GLY A 41 -6.27 -11.30 33.24
CA GLY A 41 -5.89 -11.15 31.85
C GLY A 41 -7.08 -11.16 30.88
N ASN A 42 -7.94 -12.18 30.98
CA ASN A 42 -9.14 -12.29 30.15
C ASN A 42 -10.13 -11.13 30.37
N ASN A 43 -10.30 -10.69 31.62
CA ASN A 43 -11.18 -9.57 31.96
C ASN A 43 -10.65 -8.27 31.35
N VAL A 44 -9.34 -8.01 31.47
CA VAL A 44 -8.68 -6.85 30.87
C VAL A 44 -8.82 -6.89 29.35
N THR A 45 -8.57 -8.04 28.70
CA THR A 45 -8.73 -8.18 27.24
C THR A 45 -10.16 -7.83 26.81
N THR A 46 -11.17 -8.35 27.53
CA THR A 46 -12.56 -8.13 27.21
C THR A 46 -12.95 -6.65 27.38
N LEU A 47 -12.59 -6.03 28.50
CA LEU A 47 -12.91 -4.63 28.81
C LEU A 47 -12.21 -3.67 27.85
N VAL A 48 -10.91 -3.84 27.60
CA VAL A 48 -10.15 -3.02 26.65
C VAL A 48 -10.72 -3.14 25.24
N THR A 49 -11.09 -4.35 24.79
CA THR A 49 -11.73 -4.53 23.48
C THR A 49 -13.06 -3.80 23.39
N ALA A 50 -13.90 -3.92 24.43
CA ALA A 50 -15.19 -3.25 24.47
C ALA A 50 -15.04 -1.72 24.42
N ASP A 51 -14.15 -1.15 25.23
CA ASP A 51 -13.91 0.28 25.29
C ASP A 51 -13.37 0.81 23.93
N LEU A 52 -12.38 0.14 23.35
CA LEU A 52 -11.81 0.56 22.04
C LEU A 52 -12.81 0.47 20.89
N THR A 53 -13.82 -0.43 20.99
CA THR A 53 -14.89 -0.53 20.00
C THR A 53 -15.77 0.73 19.96
N THR A 54 -15.79 1.53 21.02
CA THR A 54 -16.56 2.79 21.06
C THR A 54 -15.83 3.95 20.35
N GLU A 55 -14.56 3.80 20.03
CA GLU A 55 -13.76 4.83 19.38
C GLU A 55 -14.09 4.91 17.88
N THR A 56 -14.56 6.07 17.41
CA THR A 56 -15.08 6.26 16.05
C THR A 56 -14.04 6.20 14.94
N ASN A 57 -12.76 6.38 15.27
CA ASN A 57 -11.62 6.36 14.35
C ASN A 57 -10.92 4.98 14.28
N LEU A 58 -11.39 4.00 15.04
CA LEU A 58 -10.88 2.64 15.06
C LEU A 58 -11.92 1.65 14.52
N VAL A 59 -11.47 0.67 13.77
CA VAL A 59 -12.27 -0.50 13.37
C VAL A 59 -11.67 -1.72 14.04
N MET A 60 -12.41 -2.29 14.98
CA MET A 60 -11.97 -3.45 15.73
C MET A 60 -12.19 -4.72 14.92
N LEU A 61 -11.18 -5.59 14.86
CA LEU A 61 -11.31 -6.94 14.29
C LEU A 61 -11.89 -7.90 15.30
N GLU A 62 -12.72 -8.82 14.81
CA GLU A 62 -13.31 -9.87 15.63
C GLU A 62 -12.23 -10.82 16.18
N ARG A 63 -12.33 -11.14 17.48
CA ARG A 63 -11.40 -12.04 18.17
C ARG A 63 -11.36 -13.46 17.56
N ALA A 64 -12.48 -13.93 17.00
CA ALA A 64 -12.55 -15.23 16.35
C ALA A 64 -11.62 -15.33 15.14
N GLU A 65 -11.54 -14.29 14.32
CA GLU A 65 -10.64 -14.24 13.17
C GLU A 65 -9.17 -14.19 13.60
N LEU A 66 -8.87 -13.41 14.64
CA LEU A 66 -7.53 -13.35 15.22
C LEU A 66 -7.09 -14.70 15.77
N THR A 67 -7.97 -15.41 16.49
CA THR A 67 -7.70 -16.74 17.06
C THR A 67 -7.44 -17.77 15.96
N LYS A 68 -8.21 -17.72 14.87
CA LYS A 68 -8.01 -18.61 13.72
C LYS A 68 -6.63 -18.37 13.07
N ALA A 69 -6.26 -17.13 12.83
CA ALA A 69 -4.98 -16.75 12.27
C ALA A 69 -3.79 -17.23 13.14
N LEU A 70 -3.93 -17.17 14.45
CA LEU A 70 -2.91 -17.58 15.41
C LEU A 70 -2.79 -19.11 15.51
N ASN A 71 -3.91 -19.85 15.50
CA ASN A 71 -3.91 -21.31 15.58
C ASN A 71 -3.27 -21.95 14.34
N GLU A 72 -3.40 -21.35 13.17
CA GLU A 72 -2.77 -21.82 11.93
C GLU A 72 -1.23 -21.70 11.95
N GLN A 73 -0.66 -20.90 12.84
CA GLN A 73 0.76 -20.54 12.85
C GLN A 73 1.56 -21.04 14.06
N ALA A 74 0.97 -21.79 14.99
CA ALA A 74 1.64 -22.31 16.21
C ALA A 74 2.55 -21.27 16.91
N PHE A 75 2.00 -20.08 17.21
CA PHE A 75 2.76 -19.03 17.88
C PHE A 75 3.19 -19.44 19.27
N GLY A 76 4.50 -19.44 19.50
CA GLY A 76 5.14 -19.84 20.74
C GLY A 76 4.66 -19.06 21.97
N ILE A 77 4.69 -19.77 23.09
CA ILE A 77 4.08 -19.50 24.40
C ILE A 77 4.71 -18.31 25.17
N SER A 78 5.61 -17.52 24.59
CA SER A 78 6.21 -16.38 25.29
C SER A 78 5.29 -15.16 25.22
N GLY A 79 4.81 -14.68 26.37
CA GLY A 79 3.84 -13.59 26.54
C GLY A 79 4.14 -12.22 25.89
N MET A 80 5.13 -12.13 25.05
CA MET A 80 5.42 -10.97 24.21
C MET A 80 5.22 -11.32 22.74
N VAL A 81 4.34 -10.57 22.07
CA VAL A 81 4.18 -10.66 20.62
C VAL A 81 5.39 -9.97 19.99
N SER A 82 6.18 -10.73 19.23
CA SER A 82 7.29 -10.15 18.46
C SER A 82 6.77 -9.33 17.28
N SER A 83 7.60 -8.41 16.76
CA SER A 83 7.27 -7.65 15.55
C SER A 83 6.95 -8.55 14.35
N ASP A 84 7.67 -9.68 14.22
CA ASP A 84 7.44 -10.65 13.13
C ASP A 84 6.09 -11.36 13.29
N ALA A 85 5.69 -11.70 14.52
CA ALA A 85 4.38 -12.26 14.80
C ALA A 85 3.27 -11.24 14.52
N ALA A 86 3.46 -9.99 14.92
CA ALA A 86 2.53 -8.90 14.62
C ALA A 86 2.37 -8.68 13.10
N ALA A 87 3.48 -8.72 12.35
CA ALA A 87 3.45 -8.60 10.88
C ALA A 87 2.63 -9.72 10.22
N LYS A 88 2.83 -10.96 10.64
CA LYS A 88 2.04 -12.10 10.14
C LYS A 88 0.56 -12.00 10.47
N ILE A 89 0.22 -11.59 11.69
CA ILE A 89 -1.16 -11.32 12.11
C ILE A 89 -1.77 -10.25 11.19
N GLY A 90 -1.06 -9.15 10.96
CA GLY A 90 -1.50 -8.09 10.07
C GLY A 90 -1.77 -8.57 8.64
N GLN A 91 -0.89 -9.41 8.09
CA GLN A 91 -1.06 -9.98 6.74
C GLN A 91 -2.31 -10.87 6.62
N ILE A 92 -2.60 -11.68 7.65
CA ILE A 92 -3.72 -12.62 7.62
C ILE A 92 -5.06 -11.92 7.90
N THR A 93 -5.07 -10.99 8.85
CA THR A 93 -6.30 -10.37 9.35
C THR A 93 -6.60 -8.99 8.77
N GLY A 94 -5.63 -8.36 8.12
CA GLY A 94 -5.74 -6.96 7.68
C GLY A 94 -5.60 -5.92 8.81
N ALA A 95 -5.23 -6.35 10.05
CA ALA A 95 -4.97 -5.42 11.14
C ALA A 95 -3.77 -4.54 10.83
N LYS A 96 -3.92 -3.23 10.99
CA LYS A 96 -2.82 -2.25 10.87
C LYS A 96 -2.09 -2.06 12.21
N VAL A 97 -2.81 -2.25 13.31
CA VAL A 97 -2.29 -2.15 14.67
C VAL A 97 -2.70 -3.39 15.46
N LEU A 98 -1.76 -3.95 16.19
CA LEU A 98 -1.99 -5.02 17.15
C LEU A 98 -1.74 -4.47 18.55
N VAL A 99 -2.72 -4.67 19.45
CA VAL A 99 -2.61 -4.36 20.88
C VAL A 99 -2.51 -5.67 21.64
N ALA A 100 -1.48 -5.83 22.45
CA ALA A 100 -1.27 -6.98 23.32
C ALA A 100 -0.73 -6.51 24.67
N GLY A 101 -0.87 -7.28 25.74
CA GLY A 101 -0.41 -6.76 27.01
C GLY A 101 -0.15 -7.78 28.09
N GLN A 102 0.26 -7.27 29.25
CA GLN A 102 0.48 -8.03 30.47
C GLN A 102 -0.23 -7.41 31.66
N VAL A 103 -0.73 -8.27 32.52
CA VAL A 103 -1.24 -7.91 33.86
C VAL A 103 -0.29 -8.46 34.90
N ILE A 104 0.24 -7.60 35.74
CA ILE A 104 1.17 -7.94 36.81
C ILE A 104 0.47 -7.59 38.12
N LYS A 105 0.35 -8.56 39.03
CA LYS A 105 -0.17 -8.34 40.38
C LYS A 105 0.99 -8.12 41.33
N THR A 106 0.96 -6.99 42.03
CA THR A 106 1.95 -6.66 43.06
C THR A 106 1.25 -6.54 44.42
N GLY A 107 1.61 -7.41 45.34
CA GLY A 107 0.92 -7.47 46.64
C GLY A 107 -0.50 -8.03 46.56
N GLN A 108 -1.33 -7.71 47.57
CA GLN A 108 -2.68 -8.33 47.71
C GLN A 108 -3.72 -7.71 46.76
N ASN A 109 -3.70 -6.41 46.59
CA ASN A 109 -4.74 -5.66 45.85
C ASN A 109 -4.18 -4.59 44.91
N HIS A 110 -3.05 -4.83 44.26
CA HIS A 110 -2.47 -3.86 43.35
C HIS A 110 -2.13 -4.53 42.00
N LEU A 111 -2.60 -3.93 40.92
CA LEU A 111 -2.36 -4.35 39.56
C LEU A 111 -1.54 -3.29 38.80
N ILE A 112 -0.66 -3.75 37.94
CA ILE A 112 -0.01 -2.99 36.88
C ILE A 112 -0.43 -3.64 35.56
N ILE A 113 -1.01 -2.86 34.64
CA ILE A 113 -1.43 -3.31 33.33
C ILE A 113 -0.59 -2.56 32.30
N VAL A 114 0.13 -3.32 31.46
CA VAL A 114 0.94 -2.79 30.37
C VAL A 114 0.33 -3.22 29.06
N ALA A 115 0.10 -2.27 28.15
CA ALA A 115 -0.31 -2.52 26.79
C ALA A 115 0.83 -2.18 25.82
N ASN A 116 1.13 -3.11 24.92
CA ASN A 116 2.03 -2.93 23.79
C ASN A 116 1.20 -2.68 22.54
N ILE A 117 1.50 -1.61 21.82
CA ILE A 117 0.82 -1.15 20.63
C ILE A 117 1.81 -1.29 19.47
N ILE A 118 1.56 -2.23 18.57
CA ILE A 118 2.51 -2.65 17.54
C ILE A 118 1.92 -2.35 16.16
N GLY A 119 2.65 -1.58 15.34
CA GLY A 119 2.33 -1.42 13.92
C GLY A 119 2.68 -2.70 13.18
N THR A 120 1.70 -3.37 12.59
CA THR A 120 1.90 -4.67 11.93
C THR A 120 2.75 -4.57 10.66
N GLU A 121 2.73 -3.43 9.99
CA GLU A 121 3.52 -3.17 8.78
C GLU A 121 4.90 -2.58 9.08
N THR A 122 5.01 -1.80 10.17
CA THR A 122 6.24 -1.07 10.49
C THR A 122 7.11 -1.76 11.53
N GLY A 123 6.54 -2.71 12.30
CA GLY A 123 7.18 -3.33 13.46
C GLY A 123 7.44 -2.36 14.62
N ARG A 124 6.98 -1.10 14.53
CA ARG A 124 7.18 -0.11 15.58
C ARG A 124 6.31 -0.40 16.78
N LEU A 125 6.89 -0.31 17.96
CA LEU A 125 6.27 -0.61 19.25
C LEU A 125 6.14 0.68 20.07
N PHE A 126 4.94 0.90 20.61
CA PHE A 126 4.66 1.87 21.67
C PHE A 126 4.04 1.14 22.85
N ALA A 127 4.12 1.72 24.03
CA ALA A 127 3.55 1.10 25.23
C ALA A 127 2.85 2.12 26.10
N ASP A 128 1.71 1.70 26.66
CA ASP A 128 0.97 2.43 27.69
C ASP A 128 0.84 1.59 28.95
N LYS A 129 0.79 2.28 30.09
CA LYS A 129 0.70 1.64 31.42
C LYS A 129 -0.33 2.33 32.29
N VAL A 130 -1.04 1.53 33.07
CA VAL A 130 -1.85 1.96 34.21
C VAL A 130 -1.53 1.11 35.43
N GLU A 131 -1.76 1.62 36.60
CA GLU A 131 -1.59 0.90 37.87
C GLU A 131 -2.60 1.37 38.90
N GLY A 132 -3.06 0.45 39.77
CA GLY A 132 -4.02 0.77 40.82
C GLY A 132 -4.59 -0.47 41.52
N ALA A 133 -5.61 -0.26 42.34
CA ALA A 133 -6.24 -1.32 43.08
C ALA A 133 -7.01 -2.29 42.15
N ALA A 134 -6.91 -3.60 42.42
CA ALA A 134 -7.58 -4.63 41.63
C ALA A 134 -9.11 -4.51 41.68
N ASP A 135 -9.66 -3.98 42.75
CA ASP A 135 -11.10 -3.74 42.92
C ASP A 135 -11.64 -2.67 41.94
N ASN A 136 -10.76 -1.82 41.41
CA ASN A 136 -11.09 -0.76 40.45
C ASN A 136 -10.69 -1.16 39.02
N LEU A 137 -10.75 -2.45 38.67
CA LEU A 137 -10.32 -2.94 37.36
C LEU A 137 -11.02 -2.26 36.19
N SER A 138 -12.30 -1.94 36.31
CA SER A 138 -13.06 -1.24 35.25
C SER A 138 -12.50 0.15 34.96
N ASP A 139 -12.19 0.94 35.99
CA ASP A 139 -11.62 2.26 35.83
C ASP A 139 -10.21 2.20 35.23
N LEU A 140 -9.40 1.23 35.70
CA LEU A 140 -8.06 1.01 35.17
C LEU A 140 -8.08 0.64 33.68
N THR A 141 -9.00 -0.24 33.28
CA THR A 141 -9.13 -0.62 31.87
C THR A 141 -9.64 0.51 30.99
N SER A 142 -10.60 1.31 31.46
CA SER A 142 -11.08 2.49 30.75
C SER A 142 -9.99 3.57 30.57
N ASP A 143 -9.16 3.79 31.60
CA ASP A 143 -8.01 4.68 31.51
C ASP A 143 -6.96 4.16 30.53
N LEU A 144 -6.69 2.84 30.56
CA LEU A 144 -5.77 2.21 29.62
C LEU A 144 -6.26 2.33 28.18
N SER A 145 -7.53 2.02 27.94
CA SER A 145 -8.16 2.09 26.62
C SER A 145 -8.09 3.49 26.04
N ARG A 146 -8.34 4.51 26.85
CA ARG A 146 -8.19 5.91 26.44
C ARG A 146 -6.74 6.26 26.08
N LYS A 147 -5.75 5.80 26.84
CA LYS A 147 -4.33 5.98 26.55
C LYS A 147 -3.96 5.28 25.23
N ILE A 148 -4.37 4.04 25.05
CA ILE A 148 -4.15 3.27 23.82
C ILE A 148 -4.71 4.01 22.60
N ALA A 149 -5.99 4.46 22.65
CA ALA A 149 -6.63 5.22 21.58
C ALA A 149 -5.87 6.51 21.23
N LEU A 150 -5.45 7.26 22.27
CA LEU A 150 -4.64 8.47 22.09
C LEU A 150 -3.26 8.17 21.49
N THR A 151 -2.60 7.11 21.92
CA THR A 151 -1.29 6.69 21.38
C THR A 151 -1.44 6.26 19.93
N ILE A 152 -2.45 5.47 19.59
CA ILE A 152 -2.74 5.08 18.20
C ILE A 152 -2.98 6.34 17.35
N SER A 153 -3.81 7.26 17.80
CA SER A 153 -4.10 8.50 17.07
C SER A 153 -2.86 9.37 16.85
N ARG A 154 -2.06 9.58 17.90
CA ARG A 154 -0.84 10.42 17.83
C ARG A 154 0.28 9.78 17.02
N GLN A 155 0.37 8.45 17.03
CA GLN A 155 1.44 7.69 16.40
C GLN A 155 0.99 7.00 15.10
N ALA A 156 -0.18 7.35 14.55
CA ALA A 156 -0.74 6.72 13.36
C ALA A 156 0.27 6.66 12.19
N THR A 157 0.95 7.77 11.90
CA THR A 157 1.98 7.83 10.84
C THR A 157 3.24 7.01 11.12
N ASN A 158 3.46 6.63 12.37
CA ASN A 158 4.56 5.75 12.77
C ASN A 158 4.14 4.28 12.81
N LEU A 159 2.90 4.01 13.19
CA LEU A 159 2.34 2.66 13.30
C LEU A 159 2.00 2.06 11.92
N ILE A 160 1.58 2.91 10.97
CA ILE A 160 1.20 2.48 9.62
C ILE A 160 2.37 2.78 8.68
N ALA A 161 2.68 1.83 7.80
CA ALA A 161 3.55 2.15 6.68
C ALA A 161 2.88 3.21 5.82
N ALA A 162 3.64 4.22 5.39
CA ALA A 162 3.12 5.14 4.38
C ALA A 162 2.61 4.31 3.20
N ALA A 163 1.38 4.56 2.77
CA ALA A 163 0.86 3.92 1.58
C ALA A 163 1.87 4.15 0.46
N GLN A 164 2.49 3.07 -0.03
CA GLN A 164 3.33 3.20 -1.21
C GLN A 164 2.40 3.62 -2.34
N GLU A 165 2.71 4.79 -2.91
CA GLU A 165 2.02 5.27 -4.09
C GLU A 165 2.09 4.14 -5.15
N SER A 166 0.95 3.68 -5.63
CA SER A 166 0.91 2.65 -6.66
C SER A 166 1.59 3.14 -7.95
N ALA A 167 2.04 2.23 -8.80
CA ALA A 167 2.62 2.60 -10.10
C ALA A 167 1.65 3.48 -10.91
N ALA A 168 0.36 3.16 -10.89
CA ALA A 168 -0.67 3.93 -11.55
C ALA A 168 -0.81 5.36 -11.00
N GLU A 169 -0.75 5.55 -9.67
CA GLU A 169 -0.82 6.88 -9.04
C GLU A 169 0.42 7.72 -9.36
N ARG A 170 1.62 7.09 -9.32
CA ARG A 170 2.87 7.75 -9.74
C ARG A 170 2.81 8.19 -11.18
N LEU A 171 2.33 7.30 -12.07
CA LEU A 171 2.17 7.59 -13.48
C LEU A 171 1.18 8.74 -13.73
N ASP A 172 0.03 8.75 -13.06
CA ASP A 172 -0.96 9.83 -13.13
C ASP A 172 -0.37 11.18 -12.69
N ARG A 173 0.44 11.19 -11.64
CA ARG A 173 1.14 12.39 -11.18
C ARG A 173 2.13 12.91 -12.22
N ILE A 174 2.90 12.02 -12.84
CA ILE A 174 3.84 12.37 -13.91
C ILE A 174 3.10 12.91 -15.12
N ILE A 175 2.03 12.25 -15.56
CA ILE A 175 1.20 12.71 -16.68
C ILE A 175 0.67 14.13 -16.42
N LYS A 176 0.21 14.41 -15.20
CA LYS A 176 -0.25 15.75 -14.82
C LYS A 176 0.87 16.78 -14.81
N SER A 177 2.10 16.40 -14.46
CA SER A 177 3.24 17.32 -14.40
C SER A 177 3.76 17.77 -15.78
N ILE A 178 3.50 16.97 -16.83
CA ILE A 178 3.93 17.24 -18.20
C ILE A 178 2.83 17.87 -19.07
N VAL A 179 1.71 18.29 -18.49
CA VAL A 179 0.61 18.97 -19.23
C VAL A 179 1.10 20.28 -19.83
N GLY A 180 0.76 20.50 -21.11
CA GLY A 180 1.06 21.76 -21.82
C GLY A 180 2.43 21.83 -22.50
N THR A 181 3.26 20.78 -22.41
CA THR A 181 4.53 20.69 -23.15
C THR A 181 4.32 20.26 -24.60
N ASN A 182 5.31 20.57 -25.47
CA ASN A 182 5.30 20.06 -26.84
C ASN A 182 5.49 18.53 -26.82
N ARG A 183 4.70 17.80 -27.62
CA ARG A 183 4.67 16.34 -27.61
C ARG A 183 4.93 15.80 -29.00
N PRO A 184 6.05 15.09 -29.17
CA PRO A 184 6.33 14.41 -30.43
C PRO A 184 5.32 13.29 -30.68
N SER A 185 5.19 12.89 -31.94
CA SER A 185 4.52 11.64 -32.29
C SER A 185 5.45 10.46 -31.97
N VAL A 186 4.89 9.40 -31.38
CA VAL A 186 5.65 8.26 -30.87
C VAL A 186 5.14 6.96 -31.51
N MET A 187 6.05 6.11 -31.93
CA MET A 187 5.78 4.72 -32.31
C MET A 187 6.37 3.80 -31.26
N VAL A 188 5.66 2.74 -30.92
CA VAL A 188 6.14 1.70 -30.03
C VAL A 188 6.19 0.38 -30.80
N ASP A 189 7.32 -0.33 -30.70
CA ASP A 189 7.58 -1.59 -31.38
C ASP A 189 8.38 -2.51 -30.46
N ILE A 190 7.68 -3.40 -29.77
CA ILE A 190 8.25 -4.34 -28.77
C ILE A 190 8.00 -5.77 -29.23
N HIS A 191 9.06 -6.56 -29.26
CA HIS A 191 9.03 -7.93 -29.73
C HIS A 191 9.44 -8.91 -28.63
N TRP A 192 8.94 -10.14 -28.70
CA TRP A 192 9.45 -11.27 -27.92
C TRP A 192 9.82 -12.43 -28.84
N LEU A 193 10.74 -13.28 -28.36
CA LEU A 193 11.19 -14.47 -29.08
C LEU A 193 10.58 -15.74 -28.47
N ASP A 194 9.98 -16.57 -29.30
CA ASP A 194 9.52 -17.89 -28.88
C ASP A 194 10.69 -18.89 -28.75
N ASN A 195 10.40 -20.08 -28.23
CA ASN A 195 11.38 -21.16 -28.08
C ASN A 195 12.02 -21.63 -29.41
N LYS A 196 11.46 -21.22 -30.54
CA LYS A 196 11.97 -21.49 -31.90
C LYS A 196 12.67 -20.30 -32.52
N GLN A 197 12.99 -19.27 -31.71
CA GLN A 197 13.63 -18.02 -32.13
C GLN A 197 12.81 -17.22 -33.16
N ARG A 198 11.49 -17.40 -33.21
CA ARG A 198 10.62 -16.58 -34.04
C ARG A 198 10.23 -15.32 -33.31
N ILE A 199 10.29 -14.20 -34.02
CA ILE A 199 9.94 -12.88 -33.51
C ILE A 199 8.41 -12.74 -33.53
N HIS A 200 7.85 -12.30 -32.40
CA HIS A 200 6.45 -12.00 -32.22
C HIS A 200 6.31 -10.60 -31.64
N GLN A 201 5.26 -9.90 -32.03
CA GLN A 201 4.93 -8.59 -31.49
C GLN A 201 4.36 -8.73 -30.07
N SER A 202 4.80 -7.91 -29.14
CA SER A 202 4.27 -7.88 -27.77
C SER A 202 3.03 -6.97 -27.69
N THR A 203 1.89 -7.51 -28.08
CA THR A 203 0.63 -6.77 -28.18
C THR A 203 0.16 -6.17 -26.84
N VAL A 204 0.50 -6.79 -25.70
CA VAL A 204 0.14 -6.30 -24.37
C VAL A 204 1.05 -5.12 -23.99
N ALA A 205 2.37 -5.28 -24.09
CA ALA A 205 3.31 -4.22 -23.74
C ALA A 205 3.13 -2.99 -24.65
N GLU A 206 3.02 -3.18 -25.97
CA GLU A 206 2.77 -2.09 -26.91
C GLU A 206 1.43 -1.39 -26.64
N GLY A 207 0.37 -2.18 -26.40
CA GLY A 207 -0.95 -1.66 -26.10
C GLY A 207 -0.97 -0.84 -24.82
N GLU A 208 -0.25 -1.25 -23.79
CA GLU A 208 -0.16 -0.51 -22.53
C GLU A 208 0.66 0.77 -22.70
N PHE A 209 1.83 0.73 -23.35
CA PHE A 209 2.57 1.95 -23.71
C PHE A 209 1.70 2.91 -24.53
N GLY A 210 0.95 2.39 -25.51
CA GLY A 210 0.05 3.19 -26.33
C GLY A 210 -1.02 3.89 -25.49
N LYS A 211 -1.67 3.19 -24.55
CA LYS A 211 -2.66 3.79 -23.63
C LYS A 211 -2.05 4.89 -22.76
N VAL A 212 -0.89 4.63 -22.20
CA VAL A 212 -0.19 5.60 -21.33
C VAL A 212 0.21 6.85 -22.12
N LEU A 213 0.79 6.68 -23.31
CA LEU A 213 1.16 7.79 -24.20
C LEU A 213 -0.07 8.63 -24.60
N LEU A 214 -1.17 7.98 -25.01
CA LEU A 214 -2.42 8.66 -25.36
C LEU A 214 -3.00 9.43 -24.17
N LYS A 215 -3.02 8.80 -22.98
CA LYS A 215 -3.46 9.44 -21.73
C LYS A 215 -2.59 10.64 -21.38
N ALA A 216 -1.28 10.56 -21.64
CA ALA A 216 -0.36 11.67 -21.51
C ALA A 216 -0.48 12.71 -22.64
N GLY A 217 -1.33 12.51 -23.64
CA GLY A 217 -1.64 13.41 -24.75
C GLY A 217 -0.63 13.37 -25.89
N PHE A 218 0.19 12.34 -25.99
CA PHE A 218 1.04 12.12 -27.17
C PHE A 218 0.21 11.57 -28.34
N THR A 219 0.71 11.80 -29.56
CA THR A 219 0.17 11.14 -30.76
C THR A 219 0.90 9.81 -30.94
N VAL A 220 0.16 8.69 -30.86
CA VAL A 220 0.73 7.36 -31.12
C VAL A 220 0.56 7.03 -32.61
N VAL A 221 1.64 6.60 -33.25
CA VAL A 221 1.69 6.22 -34.66
C VAL A 221 1.83 4.70 -34.72
N ASP A 222 0.96 4.04 -35.49
CA ASP A 222 1.06 2.62 -35.74
C ASP A 222 2.30 2.27 -36.57
N ALA A 223 3.02 1.20 -36.20
CA ALA A 223 4.22 0.74 -36.87
C ALA A 223 4.01 0.39 -38.34
N ASN A 224 2.79 -0.03 -38.70
CA ASN A 224 2.42 -0.41 -40.07
C ASN A 224 1.86 0.78 -40.90
N SER A 225 1.82 2.00 -40.34
CA SER A 225 1.31 3.17 -41.04
C SER A 225 2.40 3.83 -41.89
N ASP A 226 2.00 4.51 -42.98
CA ASP A 226 2.91 5.34 -43.79
C ASP A 226 3.42 6.61 -43.06
N ARG A 227 2.78 6.95 -41.93
CA ARG A 227 3.14 8.11 -41.13
C ARG A 227 4.42 7.84 -40.33
N LYS A 228 5.41 8.70 -40.52
CA LYS A 228 6.68 8.61 -39.77
C LYS A 228 6.53 9.25 -38.38
N PRO A 229 6.86 8.56 -37.29
CA PRO A 229 6.89 9.16 -35.97
C PRO A 229 8.10 10.07 -35.78
N ASP A 230 8.04 10.98 -34.82
CA ASP A 230 9.18 11.79 -34.38
C ASP A 230 10.14 10.99 -33.50
N VAL A 231 9.58 10.09 -32.67
CA VAL A 231 10.30 9.25 -31.72
C VAL A 231 9.87 7.81 -31.88
N GLU A 232 10.84 6.91 -31.81
CA GLU A 232 10.65 5.44 -31.83
C GLU A 232 11.05 4.87 -30.47
N ILE A 233 10.16 4.07 -29.87
CA ILE A 233 10.42 3.22 -28.71
C ILE A 233 10.47 1.78 -29.24
N THR A 234 11.68 1.22 -29.34
CA THR A 234 11.89 -0.15 -29.81
C THR A 234 12.42 -1.02 -28.69
N GLY A 235 11.98 -2.26 -28.60
CA GLY A 235 12.40 -3.09 -27.48
C GLY A 235 12.22 -4.59 -27.66
N THR A 236 12.71 -5.31 -26.67
CA THR A 236 12.56 -6.76 -26.55
C THR A 236 11.98 -7.13 -25.19
N GLU A 237 11.14 -8.15 -25.19
CA GLU A 237 10.50 -8.70 -24.00
C GLU A 237 10.97 -10.14 -23.80
N THR A 238 11.19 -10.51 -22.54
CA THR A 238 11.48 -11.87 -22.12
C THR A 238 10.63 -12.23 -20.91
N ALA A 239 9.76 -13.24 -21.06
CA ALA A 239 8.90 -13.72 -20.00
C ALA A 239 9.50 -14.96 -19.31
N SER A 240 9.41 -15.02 -17.99
CA SER A 240 9.76 -16.19 -17.20
C SER A 240 8.62 -16.56 -16.23
N ILE A 241 8.43 -17.88 -16.06
CA ILE A 241 7.41 -18.42 -15.15
C ILE A 241 8.07 -18.69 -13.81
N GLY A 242 7.56 -18.04 -12.77
CA GLY A 242 7.97 -18.29 -11.40
C GLY A 242 7.26 -19.49 -10.75
N PRO A 243 7.59 -19.77 -9.48
CA PRO A 243 6.98 -20.88 -8.75
C PRO A 243 5.48 -20.65 -8.57
N ARG A 244 4.71 -21.74 -8.73
CA ARG A 244 3.27 -21.73 -8.48
C ARG A 244 3.00 -21.75 -6.98
N GLN A 245 2.13 -20.85 -6.50
CA GLN A 245 1.68 -20.81 -5.10
C GLN A 245 0.18 -21.15 -5.03
N GLY A 246 -0.15 -22.38 -4.69
CA GLY A 246 -1.55 -22.86 -4.69
C GLY A 246 -2.19 -22.73 -6.07
N THR A 247 -3.23 -21.90 -6.19
CA THR A 247 -3.93 -21.60 -7.45
C THR A 247 -3.31 -20.45 -8.24
N LEU A 248 -2.34 -19.72 -7.67
CA LEU A 248 -1.73 -18.55 -8.29
C LEU A 248 -0.54 -18.94 -9.18
N PHE A 249 -0.48 -18.34 -10.35
CA PHE A 249 0.66 -18.38 -11.25
C PHE A 249 1.48 -17.10 -11.08
N SER A 250 2.80 -17.26 -10.94
CA SER A 250 3.74 -16.14 -10.88
C SER A 250 4.42 -15.99 -12.24
N PHE A 251 4.48 -14.75 -12.72
CA PHE A 251 5.21 -14.37 -13.94
C PHE A 251 6.13 -13.19 -13.66
N THR A 252 7.25 -13.19 -14.37
CA THR A 252 8.19 -12.08 -14.40
C THR A 252 8.50 -11.78 -15.85
N ASP A 253 8.25 -10.55 -16.27
CA ASP A 253 8.58 -10.06 -17.60
C ASP A 253 9.70 -9.02 -17.51
N THR A 254 10.71 -9.20 -18.35
CA THR A 254 11.81 -8.27 -18.51
C THR A 254 11.63 -7.56 -19.83
N ILE A 255 11.56 -6.24 -19.82
CA ILE A 255 11.41 -5.40 -21.01
C ILE A 255 12.61 -4.46 -21.11
N ASP A 256 13.34 -4.58 -22.19
CA ASP A 256 14.45 -3.70 -22.58
C ASP A 256 13.97 -2.80 -23.71
N VAL A 257 14.10 -1.48 -23.55
CA VAL A 257 13.69 -0.52 -24.57
C VAL A 257 14.78 0.48 -24.88
N LYS A 258 14.84 0.87 -26.13
CA LYS A 258 15.63 2.00 -26.65
C LYS A 258 14.67 3.04 -27.17
N VAL A 259 14.81 4.28 -26.72
CA VAL A 259 14.05 5.44 -27.18
C VAL A 259 14.96 6.29 -28.04
N GLN A 260 14.56 6.55 -29.27
CA GLN A 260 15.39 7.21 -30.26
C GLN A 260 14.61 8.29 -31.03
N GLU A 261 15.20 9.46 -31.22
CA GLU A 261 14.69 10.48 -32.13
C GLU A 261 14.91 10.02 -33.58
N ARG A 262 13.84 9.83 -34.34
CA ARG A 262 13.92 9.26 -35.69
C ARG A 262 14.71 10.11 -36.66
N ARG A 263 14.52 11.43 -36.63
CA ARG A 263 15.12 12.37 -37.60
C ARG A 263 16.63 12.45 -37.47
N THR A 264 17.16 12.46 -36.24
CA THR A 264 18.59 12.63 -35.97
C THR A 264 19.31 11.35 -35.73
N GLY A 265 18.57 10.28 -35.35
CA GLY A 265 19.12 9.02 -34.87
C GLY A 265 19.68 9.09 -33.45
N ASN A 266 19.49 10.21 -32.73
CA ASN A 266 19.97 10.34 -31.37
C ASN A 266 19.17 9.43 -30.41
N ILE A 267 19.88 8.70 -29.58
CA ILE A 267 19.26 7.92 -28.50
C ILE A 267 18.94 8.88 -27.36
N ILE A 268 17.67 8.90 -26.97
CA ILE A 268 17.18 9.72 -25.84
C ILE A 268 17.47 8.98 -24.55
N THR A 269 17.12 7.69 -24.46
CA THR A 269 17.43 6.80 -23.33
C THR A 269 17.39 5.34 -23.74
N VAL A 270 18.02 4.49 -22.92
CA VAL A 270 17.89 3.03 -22.94
C VAL A 270 17.50 2.60 -21.54
N GLU A 271 16.41 1.90 -21.43
CA GLU A 271 15.81 1.51 -20.16
C GLU A 271 15.62 0.01 -20.08
N HIS A 272 15.78 -0.52 -18.89
CA HIS A 272 15.56 -1.90 -18.52
C HIS A 272 14.56 -1.96 -17.35
N GLN A 273 13.56 -2.83 -17.43
CA GLN A 273 12.59 -3.01 -16.36
C GLN A 273 12.16 -4.46 -16.23
N VAL A 274 12.02 -4.88 -14.99
CA VAL A 274 11.44 -6.16 -14.61
C VAL A 274 10.10 -5.91 -13.94
N GLY A 275 9.04 -6.46 -14.51
CA GLY A 275 7.71 -6.48 -13.91
C GLY A 275 7.41 -7.88 -13.36
N SER A 276 6.63 -7.95 -12.29
CA SER A 276 6.25 -9.21 -11.66
C SER A 276 4.80 -9.21 -11.23
N ALA A 277 4.08 -10.29 -11.49
CA ALA A 277 2.69 -10.41 -11.06
C ALA A 277 2.30 -11.85 -10.71
N ASN A 278 1.29 -11.94 -9.83
CA ASN A 278 0.65 -13.19 -9.45
C ASN A 278 -0.84 -13.11 -9.78
N ALA A 279 -1.38 -14.11 -10.47
CA ALA A 279 -2.81 -14.17 -10.78
C ALA A 279 -3.32 -15.62 -10.83
N GLY A 280 -4.65 -15.78 -10.77
CA GLY A 280 -5.32 -17.08 -10.81
C GLY A 280 -5.24 -17.81 -12.17
N GLY A 281 -4.65 -17.19 -13.21
CA GLY A 281 -4.45 -17.78 -14.53
C GLY A 281 -3.15 -17.33 -15.17
N ARG A 282 -2.51 -18.21 -15.97
CA ARG A 282 -1.24 -17.91 -16.65
C ARG A 282 -1.29 -16.63 -17.48
N ALA A 283 -2.29 -16.51 -18.35
CA ALA A 283 -2.41 -15.36 -19.23
C ALA A 283 -2.61 -14.04 -18.45
N ALA A 284 -3.41 -14.08 -17.36
CA ALA A 284 -3.63 -12.93 -16.51
C ALA A 284 -2.37 -12.51 -15.74
N ALA A 285 -1.59 -13.48 -15.23
CA ALA A 285 -0.35 -13.20 -14.53
C ALA A 285 0.72 -12.61 -15.47
N ASN A 286 0.85 -13.17 -16.68
CA ASN A 286 1.76 -12.67 -17.70
C ASN A 286 1.37 -11.26 -18.15
N ALA A 287 0.10 -11.00 -18.44
CA ALA A 287 -0.34 -9.66 -18.82
C ALA A 287 -0.13 -8.63 -17.70
N ALA A 288 -0.37 -9.01 -16.45
CA ALA A 288 -0.17 -8.12 -15.31
C ALA A 288 1.31 -7.80 -15.06
N SER A 289 2.25 -8.75 -15.27
CA SER A 289 3.68 -8.47 -15.15
C SER A 289 4.19 -7.56 -16.28
N GLN A 290 3.65 -7.69 -17.48
CA GLN A 290 3.94 -6.77 -18.60
C GLN A 290 3.46 -5.34 -18.29
N VAL A 291 2.23 -5.19 -17.77
CA VAL A 291 1.69 -3.88 -17.35
C VAL A 291 2.56 -3.23 -16.28
N ASP A 292 2.95 -3.98 -15.25
CA ASP A 292 3.83 -3.49 -14.18
C ASP A 292 5.17 -2.99 -14.73
N ALA A 293 5.78 -3.73 -15.67
CA ALA A 293 7.03 -3.31 -16.32
C ALA A 293 6.84 -2.05 -17.17
N VAL A 294 5.77 -1.97 -17.96
CA VAL A 294 5.49 -0.82 -18.83
C VAL A 294 5.21 0.44 -18.03
N ASP A 295 4.42 0.37 -16.97
CA ASP A 295 4.11 1.52 -16.13
C ASP A 295 5.39 2.10 -15.52
N ALA A 296 6.27 1.25 -15.01
CA ALA A 296 7.56 1.68 -14.46
C ALA A 296 8.53 2.27 -15.53
N LEU A 297 8.50 1.76 -16.76
CA LEU A 297 9.24 2.34 -17.88
C LEU A 297 8.66 3.70 -18.26
N ALA A 298 7.35 3.80 -18.38
CA ALA A 298 6.66 5.02 -18.74
C ALA A 298 6.92 6.17 -17.75
N GLU A 299 7.00 5.87 -16.44
CA GLU A 299 7.38 6.85 -15.41
C GLU A 299 8.70 7.55 -15.73
N ARG A 300 9.68 6.83 -16.29
CA ARG A 300 11.00 7.38 -16.63
C ARG A 300 11.06 8.00 -18.02
N ILE A 301 10.35 7.43 -18.98
CA ILE A 301 10.40 7.82 -20.38
C ILE A 301 9.57 9.08 -20.66
N LEU A 302 8.34 9.19 -20.13
CA LEU A 302 7.43 10.31 -20.42
C LEU A 302 8.03 11.70 -20.17
N PRO A 303 8.73 11.97 -19.05
CA PRO A 303 9.35 13.28 -18.82
C PRO A 303 10.46 13.62 -19.83
N LEU A 304 11.12 12.61 -20.40
CA LEU A 304 12.17 12.79 -21.40
C LEU A 304 11.60 13.13 -22.78
N LEU A 305 10.38 12.69 -23.07
CA LEU A 305 9.68 12.97 -24.33
C LEU A 305 8.96 14.32 -24.33
N ALA A 306 8.53 14.78 -23.15
CA ALA A 306 7.81 16.04 -22.96
C ALA A 306 8.80 17.20 -22.78
N LYS A 307 9.13 17.90 -23.86
CA LYS A 307 10.06 19.05 -23.87
C LYS A 307 9.32 20.36 -24.12
#